data_547c55a9c4ce615ce69dfb089444bc34
#
_entry.id   547c55a9c4ce615ce69dfb089444bc34
#
_cell.length_a   1.000
_cell.length_b   1.000
_cell.length_c   1.000
_cell.angle_alpha   90.00
_cell.angle_beta   90.00
_cell.angle_gamma   90.00
#
_symmetry.space_group_name_H-M   'P 1'
#
loop_
_entity.id
_entity.type
_entity.pdbx_description
1 polymer ?
#
loop_
_entity_poly.entity_id
_entity_poly.type
_entity_poly.pdbx_seq_one_letter_code
_entity_poly.pdbx_strand_id
1 'polypeptide(L)'
;MRGLKGKRVLVTGGASGIGAATAARFLEEGSLVCVLDRDAKGREKIKNQLPALAGTVAADVSDRKQVEAAFSEAVRLMGAVDVLINNAGISIRHNFLEITPEEWDKVIAVNLTGVFYMAQIAAKHMVERGSGVILQTASTNGILGYPYYADYNATKAGVIELTRSMALELAPKVRVCAVAPGYVLTPMQRAEYTDEMLEAVNQKVPLRRHAKPEEIAALFAYLASDDAAYATGQVYTMDGGETAGGLASR
;
A
#
# COMPACT_ATOMS: atom_id res chain seq x y z
N MET A 1 9.44 -14.21 10.34
CA MET A 1 8.02 -14.41 10.77
C MET A 1 7.52 -15.74 10.28
N ARG A 2 6.58 -16.39 11.01
CA ARG A 2 6.05 -17.71 10.63
C ARG A 2 5.23 -17.62 9.34
N GLY A 3 5.35 -18.65 8.48
CA GLY A 3 4.50 -18.82 7.30
C GLY A 3 4.82 -17.92 6.11
N LEU A 4 5.88 -17.08 6.14
CA LEU A 4 6.24 -16.22 5.01
C LEU A 4 7.20 -16.88 4.02
N LYS A 5 8.05 -17.80 4.47
CA LYS A 5 8.99 -18.49 3.60
C LYS A 5 8.26 -19.24 2.47
N GLY A 6 8.65 -18.94 1.24
CA GLY A 6 8.04 -19.51 0.03
C GLY A 6 6.68 -18.92 -0.37
N LYS A 7 6.10 -17.97 0.38
CA LYS A 7 4.89 -17.23 -0.05
C LYS A 7 5.20 -16.39 -1.29
N ARG A 8 4.23 -16.29 -2.18
CA ARG A 8 4.29 -15.56 -3.43
C ARG A 8 3.59 -14.22 -3.24
N VAL A 9 4.36 -13.16 -3.27
CA VAL A 9 3.93 -11.80 -2.89
C VAL A 9 3.97 -10.88 -4.09
N LEU A 10 2.84 -10.27 -4.41
CA LEU A 10 2.74 -9.21 -5.41
C LEU A 10 2.65 -7.86 -4.69
N VAL A 11 3.54 -6.93 -5.01
CA VAL A 11 3.57 -5.57 -4.45
C VAL A 11 3.31 -4.56 -5.55
N THR A 12 2.20 -3.81 -5.47
CA THR A 12 1.91 -2.71 -6.40
C THR A 12 2.56 -1.41 -5.93
N GLY A 13 3.02 -0.56 -6.86
CA GLY A 13 3.82 0.61 -6.52
C GLY A 13 5.14 0.23 -5.84
N GLY A 14 5.69 -0.92 -6.22
CA GLY A 14 6.82 -1.54 -5.54
C GLY A 14 8.20 -1.03 -5.98
N ALA A 15 8.27 -0.07 -6.91
CA ALA A 15 9.54 0.46 -7.39
C ALA A 15 10.17 1.51 -6.47
N SER A 16 9.44 2.04 -5.48
CA SER A 16 9.92 3.08 -4.57
C SER A 16 9.23 3.08 -3.21
N GLY A 17 9.74 3.86 -2.28
CA GLY A 17 9.11 4.16 -0.99
C GLY A 17 8.71 2.92 -0.18
N ILE A 18 7.49 2.93 0.36
CA ILE A 18 6.93 1.84 1.18
C ILE A 18 6.89 0.53 0.38
N GLY A 19 6.51 0.57 -0.90
CA GLY A 19 6.43 -0.61 -1.73
C GLY A 19 7.78 -1.30 -1.93
N ALA A 20 8.83 -0.54 -2.20
CA ALA A 20 10.20 -1.07 -2.36
C ALA A 20 10.73 -1.66 -1.04
N ALA A 21 10.54 -0.97 0.09
CA ALA A 21 10.91 -1.48 1.40
C ALA A 21 10.13 -2.76 1.75
N THR A 22 8.84 -2.82 1.37
CA THR A 22 8.01 -4.01 1.56
C THR A 22 8.52 -5.18 0.72
N ALA A 23 8.86 -4.95 -0.54
CA ALA A 23 9.45 -5.98 -1.39
C ALA A 23 10.75 -6.54 -0.81
N ALA A 24 11.64 -5.66 -0.34
CA ALA A 24 12.89 -6.05 0.32
C ALA A 24 12.60 -6.90 1.56
N ARG A 25 11.71 -6.45 2.43
CA ARG A 25 11.35 -7.17 3.65
C ARG A 25 10.81 -8.56 3.37
N PHE A 26 9.92 -8.74 2.40
CA PHE A 26 9.40 -10.07 2.08
C PHE A 26 10.47 -11.01 1.49
N LEU A 27 11.44 -10.47 0.74
CA LEU A 27 12.61 -11.26 0.29
C LEU A 27 13.45 -11.73 1.48
N GLU A 28 13.71 -10.87 2.48
CA GLU A 28 14.41 -11.23 3.73
C GLU A 28 13.67 -12.34 4.51
N GLU A 29 12.33 -12.35 4.46
CA GLU A 29 11.52 -13.42 5.08
C GLU A 29 11.50 -14.72 4.24
N GLY A 30 12.18 -14.75 3.10
CA GLY A 30 12.26 -15.91 2.20
C GLY A 30 11.05 -16.11 1.29
N SER A 31 10.27 -15.07 1.04
CA SER A 31 9.16 -15.08 0.07
C SER A 31 9.66 -14.91 -1.37
N LEU A 32 8.87 -15.39 -2.36
CA LEU A 32 9.03 -15.00 -3.75
C LEU A 32 8.27 -13.68 -3.97
N VAL A 33 8.94 -12.67 -4.50
CA VAL A 33 8.34 -11.34 -4.63
C VAL A 33 8.36 -10.89 -6.08
N CYS A 34 7.21 -10.43 -6.58
CA CYS A 34 7.06 -9.72 -7.84
C CYS A 34 6.62 -8.28 -7.56
N VAL A 35 7.24 -7.32 -8.21
CA VAL A 35 6.91 -5.91 -8.11
C VAL A 35 6.12 -5.47 -9.34
N LEU A 36 4.99 -4.78 -9.13
CA LEU A 36 4.23 -4.10 -10.17
C LEU A 36 4.40 -2.59 -10.02
N ASP A 37 4.81 -1.94 -11.11
CA ASP A 37 4.90 -0.47 -11.15
C ASP A 37 4.79 0.03 -12.59
N ARG A 38 4.28 1.25 -12.79
CA ARG A 38 4.25 1.90 -14.10
C ARG A 38 5.59 2.54 -14.49
N ASP A 39 6.41 2.93 -13.51
CA ASP A 39 7.69 3.58 -13.73
C ASP A 39 8.74 2.59 -14.25
N ALA A 40 9.08 2.69 -15.54
CA ALA A 40 10.07 1.81 -16.14
C ALA A 40 11.48 1.94 -15.53
N LYS A 41 11.91 3.17 -15.24
CA LYS A 41 13.21 3.45 -14.61
C LYS A 41 13.25 2.93 -13.17
N GLY A 42 12.15 3.14 -12.44
CA GLY A 42 11.98 2.61 -11.09
C GLY A 42 12.04 1.08 -11.05
N ARG A 43 11.37 0.39 -12.00
CA ARG A 43 11.43 -1.08 -12.10
C ARG A 43 12.84 -1.61 -12.41
N GLU A 44 13.57 -0.94 -13.28
CA GLU A 44 14.97 -1.31 -13.55
C GLU A 44 15.85 -1.11 -12.31
N LYS A 45 15.70 0.04 -11.65
CA LYS A 45 16.44 0.35 -10.41
C LYS A 45 16.19 -0.67 -9.32
N ILE A 46 14.91 -0.99 -9.03
CA ILE A 46 14.58 -1.94 -7.95
C ILE A 46 15.05 -3.35 -8.27
N LYS A 47 15.00 -3.78 -9.54
CA LYS A 47 15.53 -5.06 -9.98
C LYS A 47 17.04 -5.18 -9.74
N ASN A 48 17.78 -4.10 -9.96
CA ASN A 48 19.21 -4.04 -9.68
C ASN A 48 19.52 -4.04 -8.18
N GLN A 49 18.69 -3.34 -7.38
CA GLN A 49 18.82 -3.29 -5.91
C GLN A 49 18.42 -4.60 -5.23
N LEU A 50 17.43 -5.30 -5.77
CA LEU A 50 16.87 -6.54 -5.23
C LEU A 50 16.92 -7.65 -6.31
N PRO A 51 18.11 -8.20 -6.59
CA PRO A 51 18.27 -9.19 -7.67
C PRO A 51 17.54 -10.52 -7.41
N ALA A 52 17.10 -10.75 -6.17
CA ALA A 52 16.30 -11.92 -5.79
C ALA A 52 14.79 -11.80 -6.12
N LEU A 53 14.35 -10.68 -6.70
CA LEU A 53 12.94 -10.55 -7.16
C LEU A 53 12.65 -11.62 -8.22
N ALA A 54 11.48 -12.27 -8.10
CA ALA A 54 10.95 -13.17 -9.12
C ALA A 54 10.71 -12.45 -10.46
N GLY A 55 10.44 -11.15 -10.41
CA GLY A 55 10.33 -10.28 -11.56
C GLY A 55 9.74 -8.91 -11.24
N THR A 56 9.67 -8.09 -12.28
CA THR A 56 8.95 -6.82 -12.26
C THR A 56 7.98 -6.77 -13.44
N VAL A 57 6.76 -6.32 -13.20
CA VAL A 57 5.72 -6.20 -14.23
C VAL A 57 5.27 -4.75 -14.39
N ALA A 58 4.95 -4.37 -15.61
CA ALA A 58 4.53 -3.01 -15.95
C ALA A 58 3.01 -2.92 -15.95
N ALA A 59 2.44 -1.99 -15.17
CA ALA A 59 1.04 -1.60 -15.31
C ALA A 59 0.78 -0.24 -14.67
N ASP A 60 -0.12 0.53 -15.26
CA ASP A 60 -0.87 1.57 -14.56
C ASP A 60 -2.08 0.91 -13.90
N VAL A 61 -2.18 1.01 -12.58
CA VAL A 61 -3.27 0.37 -11.82
C VAL A 61 -4.65 0.95 -12.15
N SER A 62 -4.71 2.16 -12.71
CA SER A 62 -5.96 2.79 -13.16
C SER A 62 -6.53 2.17 -14.44
N ASP A 63 -5.73 1.40 -15.18
CA ASP A 63 -6.14 0.69 -16.39
C ASP A 63 -6.43 -0.79 -16.09
N ARG A 64 -7.69 -1.17 -16.15
CA ARG A 64 -8.16 -2.53 -15.86
C ARG A 64 -7.47 -3.60 -16.71
N LYS A 65 -7.25 -3.33 -18.00
CA LYS A 65 -6.64 -4.32 -18.92
C LYS A 65 -5.16 -4.52 -18.60
N GLN A 66 -4.46 -3.45 -18.26
CA GLN A 66 -3.06 -3.56 -17.82
C GLN A 66 -2.95 -4.31 -16.50
N VAL A 67 -3.86 -4.07 -15.56
CA VAL A 67 -3.92 -4.79 -14.28
C VAL A 67 -4.14 -6.29 -14.50
N GLU A 68 -5.07 -6.69 -15.38
CA GLU A 68 -5.33 -8.10 -15.71
C GLU A 68 -4.11 -8.79 -16.34
N ALA A 69 -3.48 -8.13 -17.31
CA ALA A 69 -2.28 -8.64 -17.94
C ALA A 69 -1.10 -8.77 -16.97
N ALA A 70 -0.89 -7.75 -16.15
CA ALA A 70 0.20 -7.74 -15.16
C ALA A 70 0.01 -8.76 -14.05
N PHE A 71 -1.23 -8.97 -13.57
CA PHE A 71 -1.52 -10.01 -12.58
C PHE A 71 -1.28 -11.41 -13.16
N SER A 72 -1.71 -11.66 -14.40
CA SER A 72 -1.46 -12.91 -15.11
C SER A 72 0.05 -13.18 -15.28
N GLU A 73 0.82 -12.16 -15.63
CA GLU A 73 2.27 -12.26 -15.74
C GLU A 73 2.94 -12.52 -14.37
N ALA A 74 2.48 -11.87 -13.30
CA ALA A 74 2.98 -12.15 -11.95
C ALA A 74 2.70 -13.60 -11.53
N VAL A 75 1.52 -14.11 -11.85
CA VAL A 75 1.17 -15.55 -11.64
C VAL A 75 2.10 -16.44 -12.47
N ARG A 76 2.37 -16.11 -13.73
CA ARG A 76 3.30 -16.88 -14.58
C ARG A 76 4.72 -16.93 -13.99
N LEU A 77 5.19 -15.82 -13.45
CA LEU A 77 6.54 -15.71 -12.85
C LEU A 77 6.67 -16.46 -11.53
N MET A 78 5.63 -16.49 -10.71
CA MET A 78 5.68 -17.03 -9.36
C MET A 78 4.89 -18.34 -9.17
N GLY A 79 4.11 -18.77 -10.17
CA GLY A 79 3.18 -19.91 -10.10
C GLY A 79 1.83 -19.57 -9.46
N ALA A 80 1.73 -18.58 -8.62
CA ALA A 80 0.50 -18.03 -8.04
C ALA A 80 0.78 -16.70 -7.29
N VAL A 81 -0.26 -16.11 -6.68
CA VAL A 81 -0.15 -15.00 -5.72
C VAL A 81 -0.86 -15.41 -4.42
N ASP A 82 -0.12 -15.50 -3.33
CA ASP A 82 -0.64 -15.82 -1.99
C ASP A 82 -0.90 -14.56 -1.17
N VAL A 83 -0.12 -13.50 -1.41
CA VAL A 83 -0.23 -12.20 -0.72
C VAL A 83 -0.23 -11.08 -1.75
N LEU A 84 -1.21 -10.21 -1.67
CA LEU A 84 -1.22 -8.92 -2.39
C LEU A 84 -0.94 -7.79 -1.41
N ILE A 85 0.10 -6.99 -1.69
CA ILE A 85 0.34 -5.69 -1.07
C ILE A 85 -0.12 -4.63 -2.06
N ASN A 86 -1.32 -4.11 -1.84
CA ASN A 86 -1.96 -3.13 -2.72
C ASN A 86 -1.57 -1.72 -2.26
N ASN A 87 -0.40 -1.27 -2.73
CA ASN A 87 0.27 -0.08 -2.21
C ASN A 87 0.36 1.06 -3.24
N ALA A 88 0.17 0.80 -4.52
CA ALA A 88 0.24 1.85 -5.55
C ALA A 88 -0.70 3.02 -5.21
N GLY A 89 -0.19 4.24 -5.34
CA GLY A 89 -0.95 5.45 -5.08
C GLY A 89 -0.18 6.71 -5.48
N ILE A 90 -0.91 7.79 -5.63
CA ILE A 90 -0.40 9.13 -5.89
C ILE A 90 -0.99 10.12 -4.89
N SER A 91 -0.32 11.23 -4.68
CA SER A 91 -0.81 12.37 -3.91
C SER A 91 -0.58 13.64 -4.71
N ILE A 92 -1.48 14.60 -4.59
CA ILE A 92 -1.37 15.95 -5.12
C ILE A 92 -1.79 16.90 -4.00
N ARG A 93 -0.91 17.83 -3.66
CA ARG A 93 -1.20 18.84 -2.64
C ARG A 93 -1.74 20.10 -3.29
N HIS A 94 -3.03 20.41 -3.05
CA HIS A 94 -3.71 21.57 -3.63
C HIS A 94 -4.84 22.10 -2.73
N ASN A 95 -5.24 23.37 -2.92
CA ASN A 95 -6.37 23.96 -2.22
C ASN A 95 -7.69 23.32 -2.72
N PHE A 96 -8.66 23.13 -1.82
CA PHE A 96 -9.93 22.52 -2.14
C PHE A 96 -10.68 23.22 -3.30
N LEU A 97 -10.65 24.54 -3.34
CA LEU A 97 -11.33 25.32 -4.39
C LEU A 97 -10.61 25.29 -5.75
N GLU A 98 -9.38 24.79 -5.81
CA GLU A 98 -8.53 24.75 -7.00
C GLU A 98 -8.42 23.35 -7.61
N ILE A 99 -9.00 22.34 -6.95
CA ILE A 99 -9.01 20.96 -7.45
C ILE A 99 -9.77 20.91 -8.78
N THR A 100 -9.08 20.56 -9.85
CA THR A 100 -9.74 20.37 -11.14
C THR A 100 -10.42 19.01 -11.24
N PRO A 101 -11.46 18.84 -12.08
CA PRO A 101 -12.08 17.54 -12.32
C PRO A 101 -11.06 16.49 -12.76
N GLU A 102 -10.08 16.86 -13.59
CA GLU A 102 -9.04 15.96 -14.10
C GLU A 102 -8.09 15.48 -13.01
N GLU A 103 -7.71 16.36 -12.08
CA GLU A 103 -6.88 15.99 -10.92
C GLU A 103 -7.65 15.07 -9.97
N TRP A 104 -8.90 15.43 -9.67
CA TRP A 104 -9.80 14.59 -8.88
C TRP A 104 -9.92 13.19 -9.49
N ASP A 105 -10.31 13.10 -10.76
CA ASP A 105 -10.51 11.83 -11.47
C ASP A 105 -9.22 11.00 -11.49
N LYS A 106 -8.07 11.62 -11.67
CA LYS A 106 -6.77 10.94 -11.65
C LYS A 106 -6.45 10.33 -10.28
N VAL A 107 -6.70 11.07 -9.18
CA VAL A 107 -6.44 10.55 -7.83
C VAL A 107 -7.42 9.42 -7.50
N ILE A 108 -8.71 9.57 -7.82
CA ILE A 108 -9.72 8.51 -7.66
C ILE A 108 -9.36 7.27 -8.49
N ALA A 109 -8.99 7.45 -9.76
CA ALA A 109 -8.67 6.35 -10.66
C ALA A 109 -7.50 5.50 -10.16
N VAL A 110 -6.45 6.13 -9.63
CA VAL A 110 -5.27 5.39 -9.13
C VAL A 110 -5.53 4.84 -7.72
N ASN A 111 -5.96 5.70 -6.78
CA ASN A 111 -5.93 5.38 -5.35
C ASN A 111 -7.14 4.57 -4.86
N LEU A 112 -8.25 4.57 -5.60
CA LEU A 112 -9.46 3.85 -5.22
C LEU A 112 -9.87 2.84 -6.29
N THR A 113 -10.08 3.28 -7.52
CA THR A 113 -10.50 2.38 -8.61
C THR A 113 -9.41 1.35 -8.92
N GLY A 114 -8.15 1.77 -9.01
CA GLY A 114 -7.01 0.88 -9.24
C GLY A 114 -6.80 -0.12 -8.10
N VAL A 115 -6.96 0.33 -6.85
CA VAL A 115 -6.95 -0.53 -5.66
C VAL A 115 -8.04 -1.59 -5.76
N PHE A 116 -9.26 -1.20 -6.15
CA PHE A 116 -10.38 -2.13 -6.35
C PHE A 116 -10.07 -3.14 -7.48
N TYR A 117 -9.56 -2.70 -8.63
CA TYR A 117 -9.24 -3.60 -9.74
C TYR A 117 -8.25 -4.68 -9.34
N MET A 118 -7.15 -4.29 -8.73
CA MET A 118 -6.12 -5.23 -8.30
C MET A 118 -6.63 -6.16 -7.20
N ALA A 119 -7.35 -5.63 -6.22
CA ALA A 119 -7.92 -6.42 -5.12
C ALA A 119 -8.93 -7.44 -5.64
N GLN A 120 -9.81 -7.07 -6.59
CA GLN A 120 -10.83 -7.98 -7.14
C GLN A 120 -10.20 -9.15 -7.90
N ILE A 121 -9.17 -8.89 -8.71
CA ILE A 121 -8.48 -9.94 -9.48
C ILE A 121 -7.75 -10.90 -8.54
N ALA A 122 -7.02 -10.35 -7.56
CA ALA A 122 -6.33 -11.15 -6.56
C ALA A 122 -7.31 -11.97 -5.71
N ALA A 123 -8.43 -11.38 -5.29
CA ALA A 123 -9.45 -12.06 -4.51
C ALA A 123 -10.05 -13.27 -5.26
N LYS A 124 -10.40 -13.11 -6.54
CA LYS A 124 -10.87 -14.23 -7.37
C LYS A 124 -9.86 -15.38 -7.40
N HIS A 125 -8.60 -15.06 -7.72
CA HIS A 125 -7.51 -16.05 -7.74
C HIS A 125 -7.32 -16.75 -6.37
N MET A 126 -7.35 -16.00 -5.27
CA MET A 126 -7.15 -16.54 -3.93
C MET A 126 -8.35 -17.39 -3.45
N VAL A 127 -9.59 -16.97 -3.75
CA VAL A 127 -10.81 -17.73 -3.41
C VAL A 127 -10.86 -19.07 -4.12
N GLU A 128 -10.50 -19.12 -5.41
CA GLU A 128 -10.39 -20.36 -6.20
C GLU A 128 -9.33 -21.30 -5.62
N ARG A 129 -8.24 -20.77 -5.10
CA ARG A 129 -7.17 -21.52 -4.45
C ARG A 129 -7.46 -21.90 -2.99
N GLY A 130 -8.51 -21.33 -2.39
CA GLY A 130 -8.94 -21.60 -1.01
C GLY A 130 -8.20 -20.82 0.07
N SER A 131 -7.20 -19.98 -0.25
CA SER A 131 -6.50 -19.16 0.73
C SER A 131 -5.81 -17.94 0.11
N GLY A 132 -5.68 -16.87 0.90
CA GLY A 132 -4.93 -15.68 0.50
C GLY A 132 -4.92 -14.58 1.57
N VAL A 133 -4.08 -13.57 1.34
CA VAL A 133 -4.03 -12.35 2.16
C VAL A 133 -3.95 -11.12 1.26
N ILE A 134 -4.83 -10.16 1.47
CA ILE A 134 -4.81 -8.85 0.79
C ILE A 134 -4.56 -7.77 1.83
N LEU A 135 -3.51 -6.99 1.64
CA LEU A 135 -3.14 -5.88 2.51
C LEU A 135 -3.18 -4.58 1.71
N GLN A 136 -4.01 -3.64 2.18
CA GLN A 136 -4.23 -2.35 1.54
C GLN A 136 -3.38 -1.26 2.20
N THR A 137 -2.81 -0.36 1.43
CA THR A 137 -2.18 0.86 1.95
C THR A 137 -3.24 1.97 2.04
N ALA A 138 -3.81 2.16 3.23
CA ALA A 138 -4.64 3.30 3.58
C ALA A 138 -3.75 4.52 3.95
N SER A 139 -4.18 5.36 4.87
CA SER A 139 -3.45 6.50 5.44
C SER A 139 -4.20 7.02 6.67
N THR A 140 -3.54 7.76 7.56
CA THR A 140 -4.20 8.61 8.55
C THR A 140 -5.14 9.62 7.89
N ASN A 141 -4.88 10.02 6.64
CA ASN A 141 -5.78 10.83 5.81
C ASN A 141 -7.15 10.17 5.53
N GLY A 142 -7.27 8.86 5.64
CA GLY A 142 -8.55 8.17 5.55
C GLY A 142 -9.31 8.12 6.88
N ILE A 143 -8.67 8.51 7.98
CA ILE A 143 -9.22 8.50 9.34
C ILE A 143 -9.55 9.92 9.80
N LEU A 144 -8.65 10.86 9.49
CA LEU A 144 -8.79 12.29 9.80
C LEU A 144 -8.76 13.11 8.53
N GLY A 145 -9.41 14.28 8.55
CA GLY A 145 -9.35 15.27 7.46
C GLY A 145 -8.07 16.08 7.54
N TYR A 146 -7.25 16.02 6.49
CA TYR A 146 -6.06 16.85 6.34
C TYR A 146 -6.33 17.93 5.28
N PRO A 147 -5.97 19.21 5.54
CA PRO A 147 -6.11 20.26 4.55
C PRO A 147 -5.22 20.00 3.34
N TYR A 148 -5.62 20.47 2.19
CA TYR A 148 -4.93 20.33 0.89
C TYR A 148 -4.93 18.94 0.25
N TYR A 149 -5.72 17.99 0.76
CA TYR A 149 -5.73 16.59 0.31
C TYR A 149 -7.15 16.02 0.21
N ALA A 150 -8.15 16.81 -0.20
CA ALA A 150 -9.54 16.38 -0.15
C ALA A 150 -9.83 15.11 -0.97
N ASP A 151 -9.29 15.03 -2.19
CA ASP A 151 -9.36 13.85 -3.06
C ASP A 151 -8.60 12.64 -2.50
N TYR A 152 -7.39 12.86 -2.02
CA TYR A 152 -6.59 11.81 -1.37
C TYR A 152 -7.27 11.30 -0.10
N ASN A 153 -7.78 12.20 0.76
CA ASN A 153 -8.53 11.83 1.98
C ASN A 153 -9.73 10.95 1.61
N ALA A 154 -10.52 11.36 0.60
CA ALA A 154 -11.67 10.61 0.13
C ALA A 154 -11.28 9.21 -0.35
N THR A 155 -10.19 9.09 -1.13
CA THR A 155 -9.73 7.78 -1.61
C THR A 155 -9.27 6.88 -0.48
N LYS A 156 -8.54 7.39 0.51
CA LYS A 156 -8.01 6.60 1.63
C LYS A 156 -9.10 6.18 2.61
N ALA A 157 -10.13 7.00 2.81
CA ALA A 157 -11.35 6.61 3.51
C ALA A 157 -12.10 5.50 2.75
N GLY A 158 -12.22 5.61 1.43
CA GLY A 158 -12.80 4.56 0.58
C GLY A 158 -12.04 3.24 0.65
N VAL A 159 -10.70 3.26 0.69
CA VAL A 159 -9.88 2.05 0.86
C VAL A 159 -10.11 1.40 2.22
N ILE A 160 -10.27 2.19 3.28
CA ILE A 160 -10.60 1.69 4.63
C ILE A 160 -11.92 0.91 4.59
N GLU A 161 -12.96 1.48 4.00
CA GLU A 161 -14.29 0.84 3.97
C GLU A 161 -14.32 -0.35 3.01
N LEU A 162 -13.65 -0.25 1.86
CA LEU A 162 -13.46 -1.37 0.94
C LEU A 162 -12.78 -2.57 1.63
N THR A 163 -11.80 -2.31 2.49
CA THR A 163 -11.13 -3.35 3.30
C THR A 163 -12.11 -4.12 4.18
N ARG A 164 -13.03 -3.41 4.85
CA ARG A 164 -14.04 -4.02 5.74
C ARG A 164 -15.03 -4.89 4.94
N SER A 165 -15.57 -4.33 3.85
CA SER A 165 -16.52 -5.05 2.99
C SER A 165 -15.88 -6.33 2.42
N MET A 166 -14.68 -6.23 1.86
CA MET A 166 -13.96 -7.39 1.33
C MET A 166 -13.66 -8.43 2.40
N ALA A 167 -13.30 -8.05 3.61
CA ALA A 167 -13.01 -8.98 4.70
C ALA A 167 -14.23 -9.83 5.06
N LEU A 168 -15.43 -9.21 5.10
CA LEU A 168 -16.68 -9.90 5.40
C LEU A 168 -17.09 -10.86 4.28
N GLU A 169 -16.93 -10.47 3.02
CA GLU A 169 -17.34 -11.27 1.87
C GLU A 169 -16.37 -12.42 1.55
N LEU A 170 -15.08 -12.25 1.83
CA LEU A 170 -14.04 -13.19 1.41
C LEU A 170 -13.63 -14.20 2.50
N ALA A 171 -14.03 -13.94 3.76
CA ALA A 171 -13.78 -14.88 4.84
C ALA A 171 -14.56 -16.21 4.61
N PRO A 172 -14.05 -17.36 5.08
CA PRO A 172 -12.77 -17.54 5.79
C PRO A 172 -11.56 -17.75 4.86
N LYS A 173 -11.73 -17.70 3.53
CA LYS A 173 -10.68 -18.06 2.56
C LYS A 173 -9.59 -16.98 2.44
N VAL A 174 -9.97 -15.71 2.47
CA VAL A 174 -9.04 -14.60 2.26
C VAL A 174 -9.14 -13.62 3.43
N ARG A 175 -8.00 -13.31 4.04
CA ARG A 175 -7.90 -12.23 5.04
C ARG A 175 -7.64 -10.91 4.32
N VAL A 176 -8.31 -9.86 4.74
CA VAL A 176 -8.13 -8.51 4.20
C VAL A 176 -7.93 -7.53 5.34
N CYS A 177 -6.79 -6.83 5.35
CA CYS A 177 -6.52 -5.77 6.32
C CYS A 177 -5.96 -4.53 5.61
N ALA A 178 -6.00 -3.39 6.27
CA ALA A 178 -5.33 -2.17 5.82
C ALA A 178 -4.27 -1.72 6.84
N VAL A 179 -3.21 -1.13 6.34
CA VAL A 179 -2.27 -0.33 7.13
C VAL A 179 -2.54 1.13 6.83
N ALA A 180 -2.69 1.95 7.86
CA ALA A 180 -2.86 3.39 7.78
C ALA A 180 -1.59 4.08 8.32
N PRO A 181 -0.58 4.34 7.47
CA PRO A 181 0.59 5.09 7.89
C PRO A 181 0.25 6.54 8.17
N GLY A 182 0.97 7.16 9.13
CA GLY A 182 1.12 8.60 9.22
C GLY A 182 2.19 9.11 8.25
N TYR A 183 2.98 10.08 8.69
CA TYR A 183 4.07 10.64 7.88
C TYR A 183 5.24 9.66 7.74
N VAL A 184 5.50 9.24 6.49
CA VAL A 184 6.59 8.32 6.12
C VAL A 184 7.54 9.03 5.16
N LEU A 185 8.83 9.01 5.42
CA LEU A 185 9.83 9.70 4.60
C LEU A 185 10.07 8.94 3.29
N THR A 186 9.22 9.18 2.31
CA THR A 186 9.23 8.57 0.97
C THR A 186 9.60 9.59 -0.11
N PRO A 187 9.92 9.15 -1.35
CA PRO A 187 10.06 10.08 -2.47
C PRO A 187 8.82 10.94 -2.72
N MET A 188 7.61 10.40 -2.50
CA MET A 188 6.35 11.14 -2.59
C MET A 188 6.33 12.30 -1.59
N GLN A 189 6.64 12.04 -0.32
CA GLN A 189 6.68 13.06 0.73
C GLN A 189 7.71 14.14 0.42
N ARG A 190 8.90 13.75 -0.05
CA ARG A 190 9.97 14.70 -0.42
C ARG A 190 9.66 15.54 -1.64
N ALA A 191 8.79 15.09 -2.53
CA ALA A 191 8.34 15.85 -3.69
C ALA A 191 7.32 16.95 -3.34
N GLU A 192 6.59 16.79 -2.24
CA GLU A 192 5.52 17.71 -1.81
C GLU A 192 5.96 18.69 -0.69
N TYR A 193 7.02 18.36 0.05
CA TYR A 193 7.42 19.09 1.26
C TYR A 193 8.85 19.62 1.16
N THR A 194 9.05 20.87 1.58
CA THR A 194 10.40 21.42 1.82
C THR A 194 11.00 20.83 3.10
N ASP A 195 12.30 20.98 3.31
CA ASP A 195 12.97 20.50 4.52
C ASP A 195 12.40 21.15 5.79
N GLU A 196 12.03 22.43 5.73
CA GLU A 196 11.37 23.15 6.83
C GLU A 196 9.99 22.58 7.15
N MET A 197 9.22 22.22 6.11
CA MET A 197 7.91 21.57 6.28
C MET A 197 8.05 20.18 6.88
N LEU A 198 9.05 19.40 6.46
CA LEU A 198 9.35 18.10 7.03
C LEU A 198 9.72 18.22 8.51
N GLU A 199 10.54 19.19 8.89
CA GLU A 199 10.88 19.41 10.29
C GLU A 199 9.66 19.90 11.10
N ALA A 200 8.84 20.79 10.55
CA ALA A 200 7.59 21.22 11.19
C ALA A 200 6.64 20.05 11.48
N VAL A 201 6.60 19.04 10.60
CA VAL A 201 5.85 17.79 10.81
C VAL A 201 6.47 17.00 11.96
N ASN A 202 7.79 16.84 11.99
CA ASN A 202 8.48 16.12 13.08
C ASN A 202 8.10 16.71 14.45
N GLN A 203 7.98 18.03 14.56
CA GLN A 203 7.61 18.70 15.81
C GLN A 203 6.16 18.43 16.24
N LYS A 204 5.29 18.06 15.31
CA LYS A 204 3.86 17.76 15.60
C LYS A 204 3.62 16.29 15.93
N VAL A 205 4.36 15.37 15.33
CA VAL A 205 4.27 13.94 15.61
C VAL A 205 4.79 13.64 17.02
N PRO A 206 4.08 12.88 17.86
CA PRO A 206 4.55 12.55 19.22
C PRO A 206 5.93 11.90 19.28
N LEU A 207 6.26 11.00 18.35
CA LEU A 207 7.60 10.39 18.24
C LEU A 207 8.67 11.32 17.63
N ARG A 208 8.32 12.58 17.27
CA ARG A 208 9.25 13.62 16.81
C ARG A 208 10.06 13.25 15.56
N ARG A 209 9.52 12.42 14.71
CA ARG A 209 10.14 12.03 13.45
C ARG A 209 9.11 11.46 12.46
N HIS A 210 9.48 11.46 11.19
CA HIS A 210 8.83 10.62 10.20
C HIS A 210 9.16 9.15 10.46
N ALA A 211 8.24 8.27 10.07
CA ALA A 211 8.54 6.84 9.95
C ALA A 211 9.47 6.59 8.76
N LYS A 212 10.25 5.51 8.85
CA LYS A 212 10.96 4.95 7.70
C LYS A 212 10.05 3.98 6.96
N PRO A 213 10.17 3.85 5.62
CA PRO A 213 9.41 2.85 4.85
C PRO A 213 9.53 1.42 5.38
N GLU A 214 10.69 1.05 5.94
CA GLU A 214 10.97 -0.27 6.51
C GLU A 214 10.11 -0.57 7.75
N GLU A 215 9.72 0.46 8.51
CA GLU A 215 8.84 0.29 9.67
C GLU A 215 7.43 -0.12 9.23
N ILE A 216 6.93 0.48 8.14
CA ILE A 216 5.64 0.11 7.54
C ILE A 216 5.71 -1.29 6.91
N ALA A 217 6.83 -1.59 6.23
CA ALA A 217 7.09 -2.91 5.64
C ALA A 217 7.08 -4.04 6.69
N ALA A 218 7.59 -3.78 7.89
CA ALA A 218 7.57 -4.72 9.00
C ALA A 218 6.14 -5.07 9.44
N LEU A 219 5.23 -4.08 9.47
CA LEU A 219 3.82 -4.31 9.80
C LEU A 219 3.11 -5.10 8.68
N PHE A 220 3.38 -4.80 7.40
CA PHE A 220 2.87 -5.61 6.30
C PHE A 220 3.33 -7.06 6.39
N ALA A 221 4.60 -7.31 6.69
CA ALA A 221 5.11 -8.66 6.86
C ALA A 221 4.43 -9.40 8.04
N TYR A 222 4.23 -8.72 9.18
CA TYR A 222 3.48 -9.28 10.31
C TYR A 222 2.05 -9.65 9.91
N LEU A 223 1.31 -8.75 9.28
CA LEU A 223 -0.09 -8.98 8.89
C LEU A 223 -0.24 -10.08 7.83
N ALA A 224 0.75 -10.28 6.97
CA ALA A 224 0.77 -11.38 6.00
C ALA A 224 1.11 -12.73 6.61
N SER A 225 1.74 -12.76 7.77
CA SER A 225 2.25 -13.98 8.42
C SER A 225 1.16 -14.79 9.12
N ASP A 226 1.50 -16.01 9.53
CA ASP A 226 0.65 -16.86 10.36
C ASP A 226 0.51 -16.32 11.80
N ASP A 227 1.41 -15.41 12.21
CA ASP A 227 1.34 -14.75 13.52
C ASP A 227 0.14 -13.78 13.59
N ALA A 228 -0.42 -13.37 12.45
CA ALA A 228 -1.62 -12.54 12.32
C ALA A 228 -2.85 -13.30 11.78
N ALA A 229 -2.92 -14.63 11.93
CA ALA A 229 -3.97 -15.45 11.33
C ALA A 229 -5.41 -15.08 11.73
N TYR A 230 -5.59 -14.43 12.89
CA TYR A 230 -6.91 -13.96 13.36
C TYR A 230 -7.24 -12.52 12.97
N ALA A 231 -6.36 -11.85 12.21
CA ALA A 231 -6.56 -10.47 11.76
C ALA A 231 -7.24 -10.43 10.40
N THR A 232 -8.46 -9.88 10.34
CA THR A 232 -9.17 -9.52 9.10
C THR A 232 -10.14 -8.37 9.37
N GLY A 233 -10.45 -7.55 8.35
CA GLY A 233 -11.36 -6.41 8.43
C GLY A 233 -10.83 -5.21 9.23
N GLN A 234 -9.58 -5.24 9.70
CA GLN A 234 -9.02 -4.21 10.57
C GLN A 234 -8.12 -3.23 9.81
N VAL A 235 -8.08 -2.01 10.32
CA VAL A 235 -7.16 -0.95 9.90
C VAL A 235 -6.14 -0.73 11.01
N TYR A 236 -4.88 -0.98 10.70
CA TYR A 236 -3.78 -0.84 11.65
C TYR A 236 -3.06 0.48 11.41
N THR A 237 -3.26 1.43 12.31
CA THR A 237 -2.58 2.73 12.26
C THR A 237 -1.16 2.63 12.76
N MET A 238 -0.20 3.17 12.00
CA MET A 238 1.21 3.29 12.39
C MET A 238 1.69 4.70 12.04
N ASP A 239 1.55 5.63 12.99
CA ASP A 239 1.61 7.07 12.76
C ASP A 239 2.47 7.84 13.79
N GLY A 240 3.22 7.16 14.64
CA GLY A 240 4.02 7.80 15.69
C GLY A 240 3.19 8.49 16.78
N GLY A 241 1.90 8.16 16.89
CA GLY A 241 0.97 8.72 17.86
C GLY A 241 0.21 9.95 17.37
N GLU A 242 0.29 10.29 16.08
CA GLU A 242 -0.36 11.47 15.50
C GLU A 242 -1.87 11.47 15.73
N THR A 243 -2.54 10.33 15.51
CA THR A 243 -4.00 10.21 15.64
C THR A 243 -4.48 9.77 17.02
N ALA A 244 -3.59 9.60 17.99
CA ALA A 244 -3.95 9.18 19.35
C ALA A 244 -4.77 10.23 20.13
N GLY A 245 -4.86 11.46 19.62
CA GLY A 245 -5.62 12.56 20.21
C GLY A 245 -4.84 13.36 21.26
N GLY A 246 -5.49 14.33 21.88
CA GLY A 246 -4.92 15.11 23.00
C GLY A 246 -3.85 16.15 22.61
N LEU A 247 -3.57 16.38 21.32
CA LEU A 247 -2.53 17.31 20.89
C LEU A 247 -2.87 18.77 21.19
N ALA A 248 -4.14 19.12 21.31
CA ALA A 248 -4.58 20.47 21.64
C ALA A 248 -4.34 20.87 23.11
N SER A 249 -4.01 19.90 23.96
CA SER A 249 -3.73 20.11 25.40
C SER A 249 -2.24 20.14 25.74
N ARG A 250 -1.36 20.22 24.75
CA ARG A 250 0.11 20.29 24.89
C ARG A 250 0.65 21.69 24.66
#